data_cd45847915561156d6f2e150fe5ea703
#
_entry.id   cd45847915561156d6f2e150fe5ea703
#
_cell.length_a   1.000
_cell.length_b   1.000
_cell.length_c   1.000
_cell.angle_alpha   90.00
_cell.angle_beta   90.00
_cell.angle_gamma   90.00
#
_symmetry.space_group_name_H-M   'P 1'
#
loop_
_entity.id
_entity.type
_entity.pdbx_description
1 polymer ?
#
loop_
_entity_poly.entity_id
_entity_poly.type
_entity_poly.pdbx_seq_one_letter_code
_entity_poly.pdbx_strand_id
1 'polypeptide(L)'
;MGRVTATAVRTAALAMGSFFVLAPVGVTPKGCGDLSGGRLCVEGPVGGSGTFTTRYVRNAGGADIPVRLGYQRRDARITAFPGWFGTERTRQGRAELAGAIDTEPGECIRGVLDDLRDGLYVTRWHCS
;
A
#
# COMPACT_ATOMS: atom_id res chain seq x y z
N MET A 1 -12.44 -20.19 -53.99
CA MET A 1 -12.33 -20.21 -53.42
C MET A 1 -12.22 -19.56 -52.39
N GLY A 2 -12.32 -19.25 -52.25
CA GLY A 2 -12.08 -18.78 -51.42
C GLY A 2 -11.93 -18.34 -50.55
N ARG A 3 -11.72 -18.34 -50.40
CA ARG A 3 -11.51 -18.14 -49.63
C ARG A 3 -11.31 -17.44 -48.79
N VAL A 4 -11.30 -17.40 -48.72
CA VAL A 4 -11.01 -16.90 -48.04
C VAL A 4 -11.25 -16.35 -47.13
N THR A 5 -11.39 -16.40 -46.92
CA THR A 5 -11.55 -16.08 -46.12
C THR A 5 -11.37 -15.77 -45.11
N ALA A 6 -11.18 -16.07 -44.83
CA ALA A 6 -10.81 -16.00 -43.82
C ALA A 6 -10.50 -15.16 -43.16
N THR A 7 -10.34 -15.07 -43.12
CA THR A 7 -9.77 -14.44 -42.45
C THR A 7 -10.22 -13.59 -41.63
N ALA A 8 -10.44 -13.50 -41.68
CA ALA A 8 -10.60 -12.73 -40.92
C ALA A 8 -10.79 -12.64 -39.80
N VAL A 9 -10.87 -12.81 -39.64
CA VAL A 9 -10.98 -12.82 -38.61
C VAL A 9 -10.41 -12.50 -37.77
N ARG A 10 -10.05 -12.65 -37.74
CA ARG A 10 -9.43 -12.52 -36.87
C ARG A 10 -9.25 -11.52 -36.30
N THR A 11 -9.19 -11.28 -36.43
CA THR A 11 -8.85 -10.34 -35.92
C THR A 11 -9.50 -9.80 -35.02
N ALA A 12 -9.95 -9.81 -35.07
CA ALA A 12 -10.50 -9.25 -34.25
C ALA A 12 -10.32 -9.44 -33.19
N ALA A 13 -10.30 -10.05 -33.01
CA ALA A 13 -10.08 -10.29 -31.92
C ALA A 13 -9.32 -9.72 -31.38
N LEU A 14 -8.86 -9.59 -31.53
CA LEU A 14 -8.02 -9.12 -30.89
C LEU A 14 -8.22 -8.03 -30.39
N ALA A 15 -8.36 -7.57 -30.83
CA ALA A 15 -8.43 -6.42 -30.49
C ALA A 15 -8.96 -6.39 -29.33
N MET A 16 -9.65 -6.88 -29.04
CA MET A 16 -10.14 -6.79 -27.96
C MET A 16 -9.48 -6.84 -26.96
N GLY A 17 -8.84 -7.38 -27.01
CA GLY A 17 -8.22 -7.58 -25.93
C GLY A 17 -7.80 -6.47 -25.42
N SER A 18 -7.54 -5.75 -25.82
CA SER A 18 -6.91 -4.84 -25.30
C SER A 18 -7.59 -4.14 -24.45
N PHE A 19 -8.34 -3.85 -24.47
CA PHE A 19 -8.75 -2.99 -23.72
C PHE A 19 -8.98 -3.20 -22.48
N PHE A 20 -9.10 -4.00 -22.13
CA PHE A 20 -9.29 -4.09 -20.92
C PHE A 20 -8.42 -3.74 -20.21
N VAL A 21 -7.69 -3.62 -20.61
CA VAL A 21 -6.75 -3.35 -19.99
C VAL A 21 -6.92 -2.34 -19.30
N LEU A 22 -7.36 -1.73 -19.48
CA LEU A 22 -7.37 -0.73 -18.86
C LEU A 22 -7.88 -0.56 -17.72
N ALA A 23 -8.12 -1.08 -17.39
CA ALA A 23 -8.59 -1.00 -16.31
C ALA A 23 -7.84 -0.61 -15.39
N PRO A 24 -7.68 0.11 -14.98
CA PRO A 24 -6.85 0.56 -14.18
C PRO A 24 -7.17 0.30 -13.02
N VAL A 25 -7.48 0.10 -12.75
CA VAL A 25 -7.69 -0.23 -11.73
C VAL A 25 -7.05 -0.08 -10.79
N GLY A 26 -6.74 -0.31 -10.34
CA GLY A 26 -6.01 -0.36 -9.46
C GLY A 26 -5.59 0.64 -8.68
N VAL A 27 -6.09 1.54 -8.38
CA VAL A 27 -5.51 2.47 -7.51
C VAL A 27 -5.83 2.08 -6.12
N THR A 28 -4.91 1.51 -5.45
CA THR A 28 -5.07 1.20 -4.04
C THR A 28 -4.87 2.48 -3.25
N PRO A 29 -5.83 2.88 -2.43
CA PRO A 29 -5.67 4.09 -1.62
C PRO A 29 -4.47 3.96 -0.71
N LYS A 30 -3.69 5.03 -0.62
CA LYS A 30 -2.53 5.02 0.25
C LYS A 30 -2.25 6.39 0.83
N GLY A 31 -1.62 6.41 1.98
CA GLY A 31 -1.09 7.61 2.58
C GLY A 31 0.40 7.47 2.77
N CYS A 32 1.13 8.51 2.45
CA CYS A 32 2.57 8.52 2.58
C CYS A 32 3.04 9.73 3.36
N GLY A 33 4.22 9.61 3.95
CA GLY A 33 4.88 10.70 4.59
C GLY A 33 6.38 10.60 4.37
N ASP A 34 7.02 11.73 4.14
CA ASP A 34 8.46 11.78 3.99
C ASP A 34 9.07 12.00 5.35
N LEU A 35 10.06 11.19 5.67
CA LEU A 35 10.85 11.29 6.88
C LEU A 35 12.23 11.78 6.49
N SER A 36 12.99 12.26 7.47
CA SER A 36 14.33 12.74 7.16
C SER A 36 15.20 11.65 6.55
N GLY A 37 14.97 10.40 6.91
CA GLY A 37 15.78 9.30 6.43
C GLY A 37 15.09 8.39 5.44
N GLY A 38 13.89 8.73 4.96
CA GLY A 38 13.19 7.86 4.04
C GLY A 38 11.74 8.22 3.86
N ARG A 39 10.97 7.25 3.38
CA ARG A 39 9.56 7.45 3.10
C ARG A 39 8.75 6.30 3.68
N LEU A 40 7.68 6.64 4.35
CA LEU A 40 6.77 5.68 4.97
C LEU A 40 5.41 5.79 4.31
N CYS A 41 4.85 4.67 3.89
CA CYS A 41 3.55 4.63 3.26
C CYS A 41 2.67 3.56 3.89
N VAL A 42 1.37 3.83 3.92
CA VAL A 42 0.39 2.81 4.24
C VAL A 42 -0.59 2.75 3.08
N GLU A 43 -1.01 1.55 2.70
CA GLU A 43 -2.02 1.40 1.69
C GLU A 43 -2.98 0.29 2.06
N GLY A 44 -4.21 0.44 1.64
CA GLY A 44 -5.26 -0.52 1.92
C GLY A 44 -6.63 0.09 1.74
N PRO A 45 -7.67 -0.73 1.81
CA PRO A 45 -9.04 -0.30 1.54
C PRO A 45 -9.66 0.38 2.78
N VAL A 46 -9.18 1.58 3.12
CA VAL A 46 -9.72 2.28 4.28
C VAL A 46 -11.21 2.56 4.06
N GLY A 47 -12.00 2.33 5.09
CA GLY A 47 -13.45 2.36 4.99
C GLY A 47 -14.06 1.00 4.74
N GLY A 48 -13.24 -0.02 4.61
CA GLY A 48 -13.68 -1.39 4.40
C GLY A 48 -12.70 -2.37 4.98
N SER A 49 -12.83 -3.63 4.59
CA SER A 49 -12.02 -4.72 5.10
C SER A 49 -11.06 -5.20 4.04
N GLY A 50 -9.89 -5.60 4.44
CA GLY A 50 -8.92 -6.17 3.53
C GLY A 50 -7.52 -6.11 4.08
N THR A 51 -6.56 -6.27 3.20
CA THR A 51 -5.16 -6.27 3.56
C THR A 51 -4.60 -4.85 3.51
N PHE A 52 -4.01 -4.44 4.61
CA PHE A 52 -3.31 -3.16 4.69
C PHE A 52 -1.82 -3.44 4.80
N THR A 53 -1.04 -2.61 4.14
CA THR A 53 0.42 -2.77 4.08
C THR A 53 1.07 -1.47 4.52
N THR A 54 2.07 -1.57 5.39
CA THR A 54 2.92 -0.43 5.73
C THR A 54 4.31 -0.71 5.19
N ARG A 55 4.83 0.24 4.43
CA ARG A 55 6.11 0.09 3.74
C ARG A 55 7.03 1.24 4.09
N TYR A 56 8.25 0.92 4.40
CA TYR A 56 9.28 1.90 4.68
C TYR A 56 10.43 1.73 3.68
N VAL A 57 10.83 2.84 3.07
CA VAL A 57 11.96 2.87 2.15
C VAL A 57 12.93 3.92 2.65
N ARG A 58 14.13 3.50 3.00
CA ARG A 58 15.17 4.40 3.46
C ARG A 58 15.86 5.04 2.27
N ASN A 59 16.34 6.25 2.49
CA ASN A 59 17.22 6.87 1.52
C ASN A 59 18.49 6.06 1.42
N ALA A 60 19.21 6.24 0.34
CA ALA A 60 20.40 5.47 0.07
C ALA A 60 21.41 5.59 1.22
N GLY A 61 22.13 4.52 1.44
CA GLY A 61 23.22 4.50 2.40
C GLY A 61 22.80 3.94 3.74
N GLY A 62 23.77 3.48 4.48
CA GLY A 62 23.54 2.96 5.79
C GLY A 62 23.24 1.47 5.82
N ALA A 63 23.46 0.89 6.98
CA ALA A 63 23.22 -0.52 7.19
C ALA A 63 21.74 -0.79 7.36
N ASP A 64 21.34 -2.03 7.12
CA ASP A 64 19.97 -2.43 7.40
C ASP A 64 19.72 -2.38 8.90
N ILE A 65 18.49 -2.00 9.25
CA ILE A 65 18.10 -1.82 10.64
C ILE A 65 16.80 -2.56 10.94
N PRO A 66 16.60 -2.96 12.17
CA PRO A 66 15.31 -3.51 12.57
C PRO A 66 14.30 -2.39 12.73
N VAL A 67 13.09 -2.62 12.24
CA VAL A 67 11.99 -1.67 12.36
C VAL A 67 10.72 -2.42 12.71
N ARG A 68 9.83 -1.76 13.43
CA ARG A 68 8.51 -2.30 13.68
C ARG A 68 7.53 -1.47 12.87
N LEU A 69 6.69 -2.13 12.11
CA LEU A 69 5.74 -1.48 11.21
C LEU A 69 4.32 -1.79 11.64
N GLY A 70 3.48 -0.79 11.55
CA GLY A 70 2.10 -0.96 11.92
C GLY A 70 1.25 0.17 11.41
N TYR A 71 0.15 0.39 12.08
CA TYR A 71 -0.85 1.34 11.67
C TYR A 71 -1.51 1.96 12.89
N GLN A 72 -2.19 3.08 12.67
CA GLN A 72 -3.01 3.71 13.68
C GLN A 72 -4.32 4.13 13.04
N ARG A 73 -5.41 3.98 13.76
CA ARG A 73 -6.75 4.29 13.26
C ARG A 73 -7.34 5.40 14.08
N ARG A 74 -8.20 6.18 13.44
CA ARG A 74 -9.01 7.15 14.17
C ARG A 74 -10.36 7.31 13.48
N ASP A 75 -11.35 7.70 14.28
CA ASP A 75 -12.63 8.13 13.76
C ASP A 75 -12.92 9.53 14.29
N ALA A 76 -14.16 9.98 14.23
CA ALA A 76 -14.52 11.33 14.64
C ALA A 76 -14.36 11.55 16.14
N ARG A 77 -14.23 10.50 16.92
CA ARG A 77 -14.24 10.61 18.38
C ARG A 77 -12.92 10.26 19.01
N ILE A 78 -12.20 9.31 18.45
CA ILE A 78 -11.05 8.77 19.16
C ILE A 78 -9.96 8.38 18.19
N THR A 79 -8.72 8.56 18.64
CA THR A 79 -7.56 8.00 17.97
C THR A 79 -7.10 6.81 18.78
N ALA A 80 -7.08 5.65 18.16
CA ALA A 80 -6.70 4.42 18.83
C ALA A 80 -5.19 4.34 19.02
N PHE A 81 -4.76 3.44 19.89
CA PHE A 81 -3.35 3.12 19.98
C PHE A 81 -2.89 2.42 18.72
N PRO A 82 -1.59 2.51 18.38
CA PRO A 82 -1.07 1.82 17.21
C PRO A 82 -1.28 0.31 17.31
N GLY A 83 -1.60 -0.29 16.16
CA GLY A 83 -1.56 -1.73 15.99
C GLY A 83 -0.31 -2.08 15.20
N TRP A 84 0.27 -3.23 15.46
CA TRP A 84 1.54 -3.59 14.86
C TRP A 84 1.40 -4.82 13.99
N PHE A 85 1.98 -4.75 12.78
CA PHE A 85 2.07 -5.93 11.93
C PHE A 85 3.24 -6.82 12.35
N GLY A 86 4.28 -6.22 12.88
CA GLY A 86 5.44 -6.97 13.33
C GLY A 86 6.73 -6.20 13.20
N THR A 87 7.82 -6.90 13.42
CA THR A 87 9.17 -6.35 13.32
C THR A 87 9.89 -7.02 12.17
N GLU A 88 10.61 -6.22 11.40
CA GLU A 88 11.36 -6.73 10.27
C GLU A 88 12.64 -5.93 10.12
N ARG A 89 13.70 -6.58 9.64
CA ARG A 89 14.92 -5.87 9.33
C ARG A 89 14.83 -5.37 7.91
N THR A 90 15.22 -4.13 7.66
CA THR A 90 15.25 -3.62 6.30
C THR A 90 16.21 -4.47 5.47
N ARG A 91 15.91 -4.57 4.19
CA ARG A 91 16.77 -5.24 3.23
C ARG A 91 16.97 -4.29 2.07
N GLN A 92 18.20 -3.89 1.86
CA GLN A 92 18.51 -2.89 0.84
C GLN A 92 17.68 -1.64 1.06
N GLY A 93 17.49 -1.28 2.33
CA GLY A 93 16.77 -0.09 2.71
C GLY A 93 15.25 -0.20 2.68
N ARG A 94 14.71 -1.39 2.55
CA ARG A 94 13.25 -1.56 2.47
C ARG A 94 12.73 -2.51 3.52
N ALA A 95 11.55 -2.22 4.01
CA ALA A 95 10.80 -3.13 4.88
C ALA A 95 9.32 -2.97 4.58
N GLU A 96 8.58 -4.06 4.65
CA GLU A 96 7.17 -4.04 4.32
C GLU A 96 6.48 -5.14 5.09
N LEU A 97 5.41 -4.79 5.79
CA LEU A 97 4.59 -5.77 6.51
C LEU A 97 3.13 -5.45 6.27
N ALA A 98 2.31 -6.49 6.35
CA ALA A 98 0.90 -6.36 6.02
C ALA A 98 0.06 -7.22 6.97
N GLY A 99 -1.20 -6.89 7.03
CA GLY A 99 -2.17 -7.67 7.79
C GLY A 99 -3.59 -7.29 7.42
N ALA A 100 -4.53 -8.11 7.83
CA ALA A 100 -5.94 -7.89 7.57
C ALA A 100 -6.50 -6.95 8.63
N ILE A 101 -7.21 -5.93 8.21
CA ILE A 101 -7.85 -4.98 9.11
C ILE A 101 -9.25 -4.71 8.59
N ASP A 102 -10.18 -4.56 9.52
CA ASP A 102 -11.53 -4.11 9.20
C ASP A 102 -11.64 -2.65 9.61
N THR A 103 -11.91 -1.79 8.65
CA THR A 103 -12.15 -0.38 8.93
C THR A 103 -13.57 -0.02 8.53
N GLU A 104 -14.09 1.03 9.16
CA GLU A 104 -15.45 1.49 8.93
C GLU A 104 -15.45 2.73 8.05
N PRO A 105 -16.54 2.98 7.31
CA PRO A 105 -16.67 4.24 6.61
C PRO A 105 -16.48 5.41 7.58
N GLY A 106 -15.74 6.42 7.14
CA GLY A 106 -15.44 7.57 7.98
C GLY A 106 -14.19 7.44 8.81
N GLU A 107 -13.60 6.26 8.85
CA GLU A 107 -12.33 6.09 9.57
C GLU A 107 -11.17 6.57 8.73
N CYS A 108 -10.11 6.92 9.44
CA CYS A 108 -8.82 7.25 8.84
C CYS A 108 -7.78 6.28 9.38
N ILE A 109 -6.75 6.05 8.57
CA ILE A 109 -5.64 5.21 8.97
C ILE A 109 -4.34 5.92 8.60
N ARG A 110 -3.30 5.64 9.36
CA ARG A 110 -1.95 6.08 8.99
C ARG A 110 -0.96 4.97 9.33
N GLY A 111 0.14 4.95 8.60
CA GLY A 111 1.21 4.01 8.87
C GLY A 111 2.06 4.49 10.01
N VAL A 112 2.62 3.55 10.74
CA VAL A 112 3.46 3.84 11.90
C VAL A 112 4.75 3.03 11.76
N LEU A 113 5.86 3.70 12.00
CA LEU A 113 7.18 3.10 12.03
C LEU A 113 7.79 3.34 13.38
N ASP A 114 8.25 2.30 14.02
CA ASP A 114 9.10 2.39 15.21
C ASP A 114 10.47 1.87 14.79
N ASP A 115 11.44 2.73 14.71
CA ASP A 115 12.76 2.28 14.29
C ASP A 115 13.56 1.69 15.46
N LEU A 116 12.92 1.57 16.62
CA LEU A 116 13.47 0.91 17.79
C LEU A 116 14.69 1.61 18.39
N ARG A 117 15.05 2.77 17.86
CA ARG A 117 16.15 3.57 18.37
C ARG A 117 15.76 5.02 18.55
N ASP A 118 15.16 5.60 17.51
CA ASP A 118 14.87 7.02 17.48
C ASP A 118 13.43 7.35 17.81
N GLY A 119 12.55 6.37 17.80
CA GLY A 119 11.16 6.59 18.17
C GLY A 119 10.20 6.33 17.03
N LEU A 120 9.03 6.95 17.15
CA LEU A 120 7.93 6.67 16.26
C LEU A 120 7.82 7.72 15.18
N TYR A 121 7.50 7.26 13.98
CA TYR A 121 7.20 8.11 12.84
C TYR A 121 5.88 7.68 12.24
N VAL A 122 5.13 8.60 11.66
CA VAL A 122 3.81 8.32 11.13
C VAL A 122 3.66 8.96 9.76
N THR A 123 2.76 8.38 8.96
CA THR A 123 2.36 8.99 7.70
C THR A 123 1.29 10.06 7.96
N ARG A 124 0.86 10.70 6.90
CA ARG A 124 -0.36 11.49 6.96
C ARG A 124 -1.53 10.54 7.16
N TRP A 125 -2.63 11.09 7.66
CA TRP A 125 -3.86 10.33 7.73
C TRP A 125 -4.43 10.12 6.34
N HIS A 126 -4.88 8.91 6.11
CA HIS A 126 -5.59 8.55 4.89
C HIS A 126 -7.00 8.16 5.30
N CYS A 127 -7.99 8.85 4.77
CA CYS A 127 -9.37 8.71 5.23
C CYS A 127 -10.27 8.19 4.12
N SER A 128 -11.30 7.46 4.53
CA SER A 128 -12.29 6.99 3.57
C SER A 128 -13.34 8.06 3.30
#